data_c6059ac436b4b4ff2a56a9f18bce2b8c
#
_entry.id   c6059ac436b4b4ff2a56a9f18bce2b8c
#
_cell.length_a   1.000
_cell.length_b   1.000
_cell.length_c   1.000
_cell.angle_alpha   90.00
_cell.angle_beta   90.00
_cell.angle_gamma   90.00
#
_symmetry.space_group_name_H-M   'P 1'
#
loop_
_entity.id
_entity.type
_entity.pdbx_description
1 polymer ?
#
loop_
_entity_poly.entity_id
_entity_poly.type
_entity_poly.pdbx_seq_one_letter_code
_entity_poly.pdbx_strand_id
1 'polypeptide(L)'
;MSTVIETAQDTRQRLLDAACEAFREEGYQVSIDRIAARAQVARQTLYNHFPSKDALFAEVVRHAIQSVLVTLDRDGDVRTTLLAFSDAYRAKVLSTEGIAIFRTLTAQAPRCPALARQFFRQGPQTTRKRLAEYLARAMQQGRLRRDDPDFAAEMLAAMLADFDRLRGLMNLQTDLLKSAKSAQVVDCFLRAFAPEKDKP
;
A
#
# COMPACT_ATOMS: atom_id res chain seq x y z
N MET A 1 17.93 -29.21 10.58
CA MET A 1 17.60 -28.34 9.42
C MET A 1 16.73 -27.14 9.78
N SER A 2 15.91 -27.18 10.83
CA SER A 2 15.05 -26.06 11.27
C SER A 2 15.79 -24.81 11.70
N THR A 3 16.90 -24.94 12.42
CA THR A 3 17.63 -23.80 13.03
C THR A 3 18.28 -22.85 11.99
N VAL A 4 18.69 -23.37 10.82
CA VAL A 4 19.32 -22.55 9.76
C VAL A 4 18.27 -21.74 8.98
N ILE A 5 17.07 -22.27 8.83
CA ILE A 5 15.96 -21.58 8.14
C ILE A 5 15.40 -20.48 9.04
N GLU A 6 15.28 -20.72 10.33
CA GLU A 6 14.79 -19.77 11.33
C GLU A 6 15.72 -18.55 11.44
N THR A 7 17.04 -18.75 11.47
CA THR A 7 18.04 -17.68 11.50
C THR A 7 18.08 -16.83 10.22
N ALA A 8 17.89 -17.44 9.04
CA ALA A 8 17.87 -16.70 7.77
C ALA A 8 16.60 -15.85 7.64
N GLN A 9 15.46 -16.36 8.10
CA GLN A 9 14.19 -15.62 8.10
C GLN A 9 14.21 -14.47 9.11
N ASP A 10 14.81 -14.65 10.29
CA ASP A 10 15.03 -13.61 11.28
C ASP A 10 15.93 -12.49 10.74
N THR A 11 17.05 -12.86 10.09
CA THR A 11 17.95 -11.88 9.46
C THR A 11 17.26 -11.10 8.35
N ARG A 12 16.44 -11.75 7.52
CA ARG A 12 15.68 -11.10 6.46
C ARG A 12 14.66 -10.08 7.03
N GLN A 13 13.97 -10.45 8.11
CA GLN A 13 13.02 -9.55 8.76
C GLN A 13 13.71 -8.34 9.38
N ARG A 14 14.81 -8.53 10.11
CA ARG A 14 15.62 -7.44 10.67
C ARG A 14 16.11 -6.47 9.60
N LEU A 15 16.52 -6.98 8.44
CA LEU A 15 16.92 -6.16 7.29
C LEU A 15 15.74 -5.33 6.74
N LEU A 16 14.55 -5.92 6.65
CA LEU A 16 13.34 -5.20 6.21
C LEU A 16 12.95 -4.10 7.21
N ASP A 17 12.96 -4.39 8.50
CA ASP A 17 12.61 -3.45 9.55
C ASP A 17 13.59 -2.27 9.56
N ALA A 18 14.91 -2.56 9.51
CA ALA A 18 15.94 -1.56 9.42
C ALA A 18 15.83 -0.69 8.15
N ALA A 19 15.48 -1.32 7.01
CA ALA A 19 15.28 -0.62 5.76
C ALA A 19 14.01 0.26 5.80
N CYS A 20 12.91 -0.22 6.39
CA CYS A 20 11.70 0.57 6.59
C CYS A 20 11.99 1.85 7.36
N GLU A 21 12.71 1.74 8.49
CA GLU A 21 13.10 2.89 9.31
C GLU A 21 14.04 3.83 8.56
N ALA A 22 15.07 3.30 7.91
CA ALA A 22 16.06 4.10 7.19
C ALA A 22 15.42 4.84 6.01
N PHE A 23 14.55 4.20 5.22
CA PHE A 23 13.83 4.86 4.14
C PHE A 23 12.81 5.89 4.65
N ARG A 24 12.23 5.68 5.83
CA ARG A 24 11.34 6.66 6.46
C ARG A 24 12.09 7.93 6.88
N GLU A 25 13.27 7.78 7.51
CA GLU A 25 14.03 8.88 8.06
C GLU A 25 14.78 9.67 6.99
N GLU A 26 15.42 8.99 6.05
CA GLU A 26 16.37 9.57 5.09
C GLU A 26 15.88 9.49 3.63
N GLY A 27 14.74 8.86 3.42
CA GLY A 27 14.23 8.64 2.06
C GLY A 27 15.08 7.63 1.28
N TYR A 28 14.87 7.60 -0.04
CA TYR A 28 15.60 6.66 -0.91
C TYR A 28 17.11 6.94 -1.01
N GLN A 29 17.62 8.09 -0.55
CA GLN A 29 19.05 8.44 -0.61
C GLN A 29 19.91 7.70 0.44
N VAL A 30 19.31 7.10 1.46
CA VAL A 30 20.04 6.34 2.48
C VAL A 30 20.97 5.29 1.83
N SER A 31 22.19 5.14 2.34
CA SER A 31 23.15 4.17 1.80
C SER A 31 22.83 2.74 2.26
N ILE A 32 23.20 1.76 1.45
CA ILE A 32 23.09 0.33 1.82
C ILE A 32 23.93 0.03 3.08
N ASP A 33 25.07 0.66 3.22
CA ASP A 33 25.94 0.48 4.40
C ASP A 33 25.26 0.94 5.69
N ARG A 34 24.50 2.03 5.65
CA ARG A 34 23.70 2.49 6.79
C ARG A 34 22.58 1.53 7.15
N ILE A 35 21.89 0.99 6.13
CA ILE A 35 20.84 -0.03 6.36
C ILE A 35 21.45 -1.29 6.97
N ALA A 36 22.56 -1.78 6.44
CA ALA A 36 23.26 -2.96 6.95
C ALA A 36 23.74 -2.76 8.39
N ALA A 37 24.32 -1.60 8.69
CA ALA A 37 24.76 -1.24 10.05
C ALA A 37 23.57 -1.18 11.03
N ARG A 38 22.43 -0.59 10.63
CA ARG A 38 21.21 -0.55 11.45
C ARG A 38 20.65 -1.95 11.72
N ALA A 39 20.69 -2.83 10.73
CA ALA A 39 20.28 -4.23 10.85
C ALA A 39 21.31 -5.09 11.62
N GLN A 40 22.47 -4.54 11.97
CA GLN A 40 23.60 -5.24 12.60
C GLN A 40 24.07 -6.45 11.77
N VAL A 41 24.20 -6.28 10.47
CA VAL A 41 24.70 -7.30 9.55
C VAL A 41 25.79 -6.74 8.64
N ALA A 42 26.62 -7.62 8.07
CA ALA A 42 27.57 -7.23 7.05
C ALA A 42 26.85 -6.83 5.74
N ARG A 43 27.43 -5.87 5.00
CA ARG A 43 26.93 -5.46 3.68
C ARG A 43 26.71 -6.65 2.73
N GLN A 44 27.61 -7.63 2.76
CA GLN A 44 27.49 -8.85 1.96
C GLN A 44 26.24 -9.66 2.32
N THR A 45 25.91 -9.74 3.61
CA THR A 45 24.69 -10.41 4.10
C THR A 45 23.44 -9.74 3.54
N LEU A 46 23.40 -8.40 3.50
CA LEU A 46 22.29 -7.68 2.90
C LEU A 46 22.13 -8.02 1.41
N TYR A 47 23.24 -8.04 0.64
CA TYR A 47 23.19 -8.39 -0.79
C TYR A 47 22.82 -9.85 -1.04
N ASN A 48 23.12 -10.77 -0.14
CA ASN A 48 22.68 -12.16 -0.22
C ASN A 48 21.15 -12.30 -0.11
N HIS A 49 20.48 -11.39 0.64
CA HIS A 49 19.03 -11.37 0.78
C HIS A 49 18.32 -10.49 -0.25
N PHE A 50 18.95 -9.37 -0.64
CA PHE A 50 18.39 -8.39 -1.56
C PHE A 50 19.44 -7.97 -2.60
N PRO A 51 19.31 -8.39 -3.86
CA PRO A 51 20.36 -8.23 -4.87
C PRO A 51 20.67 -6.77 -5.24
N SER A 52 19.78 -5.85 -4.86
CA SER A 52 19.98 -4.42 -5.08
C SER A 52 19.18 -3.60 -4.06
N LYS A 53 19.52 -2.32 -3.95
CA LYS A 53 18.76 -1.35 -3.14
C LYS A 53 17.32 -1.22 -3.64
N ASP A 54 17.11 -1.27 -4.96
CA ASP A 54 15.79 -1.23 -5.58
C ASP A 54 14.96 -2.46 -5.18
N ALA A 55 15.59 -3.65 -5.15
CA ALA A 55 14.92 -4.87 -4.70
C ALA A 55 14.53 -4.80 -3.22
N LEU A 56 15.41 -4.29 -2.37
CA LEU A 56 15.11 -4.05 -0.95
C LEU A 56 13.97 -3.03 -0.79
N PHE A 57 14.01 -1.92 -1.51
CA PHE A 57 12.97 -0.90 -1.47
C PHE A 57 11.61 -1.45 -1.94
N ALA A 58 11.59 -2.23 -3.00
CA ALA A 58 10.38 -2.89 -3.48
C ALA A 58 9.76 -3.83 -2.43
N GLU A 59 10.62 -4.56 -1.71
CA GLU A 59 10.18 -5.43 -0.63
C GLU A 59 9.61 -4.65 0.55
N VAL A 60 10.24 -3.53 0.91
CA VAL A 60 9.72 -2.60 1.92
C VAL A 60 8.35 -2.07 1.53
N VAL A 61 8.17 -1.64 0.27
CA VAL A 61 6.86 -1.18 -0.23
C VAL A 61 5.82 -2.30 -0.15
N ARG A 62 6.17 -3.50 -0.60
CA ARG A 62 5.29 -4.67 -0.54
C ARG A 62 4.90 -5.02 0.90
N HIS A 63 5.86 -5.03 1.81
CA HIS A 63 5.61 -5.28 3.24
C HIS A 63 4.69 -4.20 3.83
N ALA A 64 4.93 -2.95 3.47
CA ALA A 64 4.17 -1.82 3.98
C ALA A 64 2.67 -1.83 3.60
N ILE A 65 2.31 -2.41 2.44
CA ILE A 65 0.90 -2.49 2.01
C ILE A 65 0.20 -3.74 2.53
N GLN A 66 0.92 -4.71 3.09
CA GLN A 66 0.33 -5.98 3.53
C GLN A 66 -0.76 -5.78 4.59
N SER A 67 -0.56 -4.85 5.52
CA SER A 67 -1.56 -4.48 6.53
C SER A 67 -2.86 -3.92 5.93
N VAL A 68 -2.79 -3.33 4.74
CA VAL A 68 -3.96 -2.88 3.98
C VAL A 68 -4.63 -4.07 3.29
N LEU A 69 -3.84 -4.91 2.61
CA LEU A 69 -4.37 -6.00 1.78
C LEU A 69 -5.09 -7.07 2.61
N VAL A 70 -4.58 -7.39 3.80
CA VAL A 70 -5.17 -8.39 4.69
C VAL A 70 -6.60 -8.04 5.12
N THR A 71 -7.00 -6.77 5.03
CA THR A 71 -8.39 -6.37 5.33
C THR A 71 -9.39 -6.90 4.31
N LEU A 72 -8.95 -7.17 3.06
CA LEU A 72 -9.77 -7.73 1.98
C LEU A 72 -9.93 -9.26 2.06
N ASP A 73 -9.17 -9.92 2.92
CA ASP A 73 -9.22 -11.37 3.12
C ASP A 73 -10.15 -11.77 4.28
N ARG A 74 -10.79 -10.80 4.93
CA ARG A 74 -11.73 -11.03 6.03
C ARG A 74 -13.08 -11.48 5.51
N ASP A 75 -13.63 -12.47 6.15
CA ASP A 75 -15.05 -12.83 5.97
C ASP A 75 -15.91 -11.73 6.59
N GLY A 76 -16.91 -11.28 5.84
CA GLY A 76 -17.80 -10.22 6.30
C GLY A 76 -18.70 -9.68 5.19
N ASP A 77 -19.60 -8.78 5.58
CA ASP A 77 -20.36 -8.01 4.60
C ASP A 77 -19.45 -7.01 3.84
N VAL A 78 -19.90 -6.63 2.65
CA VAL A 78 -19.10 -5.78 1.73
C VAL A 78 -18.78 -4.43 2.37
N ARG A 79 -19.73 -3.84 3.10
CA ARG A 79 -19.55 -2.52 3.73
C ARG A 79 -18.47 -2.57 4.82
N THR A 80 -18.54 -3.55 5.71
CA THR A 80 -17.56 -3.72 6.80
C THR A 80 -16.15 -3.96 6.23
N THR A 81 -16.02 -4.81 5.24
CA THR A 81 -14.73 -5.09 4.58
C THR A 81 -14.16 -3.86 3.88
N LEU A 82 -14.98 -3.15 3.10
CA LEU A 82 -14.54 -1.93 2.41
C LEU A 82 -14.21 -0.80 3.38
N LEU A 83 -14.91 -0.70 4.52
CA LEU A 83 -14.59 0.28 5.55
C LEU A 83 -13.24 -0.01 6.20
N ALA A 84 -12.98 -1.27 6.60
CA ALA A 84 -11.69 -1.67 7.14
C ALA A 84 -10.54 -1.44 6.15
N PHE A 85 -10.75 -1.79 4.87
CA PHE A 85 -9.80 -1.48 3.79
C PHE A 85 -9.56 0.03 3.67
N SER A 86 -10.62 0.83 3.64
CA SER A 86 -10.55 2.27 3.46
C SER A 86 -9.76 2.97 4.57
N ASP A 87 -10.01 2.57 5.82
CA ASP A 87 -9.31 3.12 6.97
C ASP A 87 -7.82 2.74 6.95
N ALA A 88 -7.50 1.46 6.69
CA ALA A 88 -6.12 1.00 6.59
C ALA A 88 -5.38 1.65 5.40
N TYR A 89 -6.03 1.78 4.25
CA TYR A 89 -5.49 2.42 3.05
C TYR A 89 -5.19 3.90 3.31
N ARG A 90 -6.16 4.66 3.82
CA ARG A 90 -5.97 6.07 4.17
C ARG A 90 -4.88 6.26 5.20
N ALA A 91 -4.91 5.49 6.29
CA ALA A 91 -3.88 5.54 7.32
C ALA A 91 -2.47 5.31 6.74
N LYS A 92 -2.33 4.44 5.74
CA LYS A 92 -1.04 4.15 5.10
C LYS A 92 -0.60 5.25 4.14
N VAL A 93 -1.46 5.63 3.19
CA VAL A 93 -1.04 6.52 2.08
C VAL A 93 -1.02 8.00 2.48
N LEU A 94 -1.75 8.38 3.53
CA LEU A 94 -1.83 9.74 4.04
C LEU A 94 -1.00 9.97 5.31
N SER A 95 -0.30 8.94 5.81
CA SER A 95 0.67 9.13 6.89
C SER A 95 1.77 10.10 6.47
N THR A 96 2.45 10.69 7.44
CA THR A 96 3.61 11.56 7.19
C THR A 96 4.65 10.84 6.33
N GLU A 97 4.92 9.56 6.62
CA GLU A 97 5.83 8.71 5.87
C GLU A 97 5.31 8.41 4.45
N GLY A 98 4.03 8.08 4.30
CA GLY A 98 3.40 7.80 3.00
C GLY A 98 3.48 9.01 2.07
N ILE A 99 3.18 10.20 2.57
CA ILE A 99 3.29 11.46 1.83
C ILE A 99 4.77 11.77 1.49
N ALA A 100 5.70 11.60 2.44
CA ALA A 100 7.12 11.86 2.21
C ALA A 100 7.71 10.92 1.14
N ILE A 101 7.42 9.62 1.21
CA ILE A 101 7.83 8.64 0.20
C ILE A 101 7.26 9.02 -1.17
N PHE A 102 5.97 9.30 -1.25
CA PHE A 102 5.31 9.65 -2.52
C PHE A 102 5.90 10.93 -3.12
N ARG A 103 6.15 11.96 -2.30
CA ARG A 103 6.81 13.22 -2.72
C ARG A 103 8.21 12.94 -3.30
N THR A 104 9.03 12.18 -2.58
CA THR A 104 10.39 11.83 -3.02
C THR A 104 10.37 11.08 -4.35
N LEU A 105 9.51 10.07 -4.47
CA LEU A 105 9.42 9.25 -5.68
C LEU A 105 8.90 10.05 -6.88
N THR A 106 7.91 10.90 -6.69
CA THR A 106 7.38 11.76 -7.75
C THR A 106 8.46 12.73 -8.25
N ALA A 107 9.24 13.33 -7.34
CA ALA A 107 10.34 14.22 -7.70
C ALA A 107 11.50 13.48 -8.41
N GLN A 108 11.75 12.23 -8.07
CA GLN A 108 12.82 11.41 -8.67
C GLN A 108 12.39 10.67 -9.93
N ALA A 109 11.10 10.55 -10.21
CA ALA A 109 10.57 9.76 -11.32
C ALA A 109 11.19 10.11 -12.69
N PRO A 110 11.41 11.38 -13.06
CA PRO A 110 12.06 11.72 -14.32
C PRO A 110 13.53 11.26 -14.41
N ARG A 111 14.23 11.22 -13.25
CA ARG A 111 15.65 10.84 -13.17
C ARG A 111 15.87 9.34 -12.96
N CYS A 112 14.94 8.70 -12.27
CA CYS A 112 15.01 7.28 -11.87
C CYS A 112 13.72 6.55 -12.28
N PRO A 113 13.39 6.41 -13.57
CA PRO A 113 12.11 5.83 -14.01
C PRO A 113 11.95 4.36 -13.63
N ALA A 114 13.05 3.62 -13.45
CA ALA A 114 13.01 2.23 -13.01
C ALA A 114 12.47 2.11 -11.57
N LEU A 115 12.95 2.97 -10.66
CA LEU A 115 12.49 3.04 -9.28
C LEU A 115 11.00 3.42 -9.20
N ALA A 116 10.58 4.43 -9.97
CA ALA A 116 9.18 4.86 -10.01
C ALA A 116 8.26 3.73 -10.50
N ARG A 117 8.65 3.02 -11.57
CA ARG A 117 7.92 1.85 -12.07
C ARG A 117 7.83 0.73 -11.02
N GLN A 118 8.92 0.49 -10.31
CA GLN A 118 8.96 -0.56 -9.29
C GLN A 118 8.06 -0.23 -8.10
N PHE A 119 8.11 0.99 -7.61
CA PHE A 119 7.19 1.48 -6.58
C PHE A 119 5.73 1.36 -7.02
N PHE A 120 5.41 1.84 -8.23
CA PHE A 120 4.05 1.79 -8.75
C PHE A 120 3.52 0.35 -8.81
N ARG A 121 4.33 -0.59 -9.32
CA ARG A 121 3.95 -2.01 -9.41
C ARG A 121 3.74 -2.65 -8.05
N GLN A 122 4.65 -2.42 -7.09
CA GLN A 122 4.62 -3.11 -5.78
C GLN A 122 3.61 -2.48 -4.81
N GLY A 123 3.32 -1.21 -4.92
CA GLY A 123 2.38 -0.48 -4.07
C GLY A 123 1.02 -0.27 -4.75
N PRO A 124 0.83 0.84 -5.49
CA PRO A 124 -0.46 1.24 -6.06
C PRO A 124 -1.11 0.15 -6.94
N GLN A 125 -0.38 -0.43 -7.87
CA GLN A 125 -0.91 -1.43 -8.79
C GLN A 125 -1.32 -2.73 -8.08
N THR A 126 -0.50 -3.19 -7.11
CA THR A 126 -0.85 -4.37 -6.31
C THR A 126 -2.09 -4.13 -5.46
N THR A 127 -2.19 -2.94 -4.83
CA THR A 127 -3.37 -2.57 -4.04
C THR A 127 -4.63 -2.54 -4.91
N ARG A 128 -4.56 -1.88 -6.07
CA ARG A 128 -5.69 -1.83 -7.02
C ARG A 128 -6.12 -3.24 -7.46
N LYS A 129 -5.16 -4.08 -7.86
CA LYS A 129 -5.44 -5.45 -8.31
C LYS A 129 -6.16 -6.27 -7.23
N ARG A 130 -5.66 -6.26 -6.00
CA ARG A 130 -6.28 -6.99 -4.88
C ARG A 130 -7.67 -6.47 -4.54
N LEU A 131 -7.87 -5.15 -4.59
CA LEU A 131 -9.20 -4.56 -4.42
C LEU A 131 -10.15 -4.96 -5.57
N ALA A 132 -9.68 -4.92 -6.82
CA ALA A 132 -10.46 -5.36 -7.97
C ALA A 132 -10.86 -6.83 -7.89
N GLU A 133 -9.96 -7.72 -7.46
CA GLU A 133 -10.24 -9.13 -7.20
C GLU A 133 -11.35 -9.32 -6.13
N TYR A 134 -11.30 -8.53 -5.06
CA TYR A 134 -12.34 -8.55 -4.03
C TYR A 134 -13.69 -8.08 -4.60
N LEU A 135 -13.70 -6.95 -5.32
CA LEU A 135 -14.93 -6.39 -5.93
C LEU A 135 -15.51 -7.33 -6.98
N ALA A 136 -14.68 -7.97 -7.82
CA ALA A 136 -15.11 -8.97 -8.77
C ALA A 136 -15.85 -10.14 -8.10
N ARG A 137 -15.32 -10.65 -6.99
CA ARG A 137 -16.01 -11.70 -6.20
C ARG A 137 -17.35 -11.21 -5.65
N ALA A 138 -17.41 -9.99 -5.12
CA ALA A 138 -18.65 -9.41 -4.61
C ALA A 138 -19.70 -9.22 -5.70
N MET A 139 -19.28 -8.83 -6.92
CA MET A 139 -20.14 -8.72 -8.11
C MET A 139 -20.63 -10.09 -8.59
N GLN A 140 -19.77 -11.10 -8.63
CA GLN A 140 -20.15 -12.48 -8.99
C GLN A 140 -21.17 -13.08 -8.00
N GLN A 141 -21.08 -12.72 -6.74
CA GLN A 141 -21.99 -13.15 -5.67
C GLN A 141 -23.30 -12.33 -5.62
N GLY A 142 -23.49 -11.38 -6.52
CA GLY A 142 -24.69 -10.52 -6.54
C GLY A 142 -24.75 -9.50 -5.37
N ARG A 143 -23.67 -9.34 -4.61
CA ARG A 143 -23.59 -8.35 -3.52
C ARG A 143 -23.35 -6.93 -4.01
N LEU A 144 -22.79 -6.79 -5.22
CA LEU A 144 -22.64 -5.56 -5.97
C LEU A 144 -23.20 -5.78 -7.39
N ARG A 145 -23.64 -4.72 -8.05
CA ARG A 145 -23.99 -4.80 -9.47
C ARG A 145 -22.77 -5.22 -10.29
N ARG A 146 -23.01 -5.91 -11.41
CA ARG A 146 -21.94 -6.27 -12.34
C ARG A 146 -21.43 -5.03 -13.07
N ASP A 147 -20.12 -4.81 -13.00
CA ASP A 147 -19.42 -3.70 -13.64
C ASP A 147 -17.95 -4.08 -13.84
N ASP A 148 -17.12 -3.18 -14.39
CA ASP A 148 -15.68 -3.35 -14.45
C ASP A 148 -15.05 -3.23 -13.04
N PRO A 149 -14.50 -4.32 -12.48
CA PRO A 149 -13.93 -4.30 -11.15
C PRO A 149 -12.62 -3.48 -11.06
N ASP A 150 -11.87 -3.35 -12.13
CA ASP A 150 -10.66 -2.54 -12.18
C ASP A 150 -11.01 -1.05 -12.11
N PHE A 151 -12.00 -0.61 -12.88
CA PHE A 151 -12.54 0.76 -12.80
C PHE A 151 -13.11 1.06 -11.41
N ALA A 152 -13.90 0.15 -10.86
CA ALA A 152 -14.47 0.31 -9.52
C ALA A 152 -13.39 0.44 -8.44
N ALA A 153 -12.30 -0.33 -8.55
CA ALA A 153 -11.17 -0.24 -7.62
C ALA A 153 -10.41 1.08 -7.74
N GLU A 154 -10.17 1.57 -8.96
CA GLU A 154 -9.54 2.88 -9.17
C GLU A 154 -10.40 4.01 -8.62
N MET A 155 -11.70 3.98 -8.91
CA MET A 155 -12.65 4.99 -8.42
C MET A 155 -12.66 5.04 -6.89
N LEU A 156 -12.76 3.89 -6.22
CA LEU A 156 -12.76 3.86 -4.75
C LEU A 156 -11.43 4.38 -4.17
N ALA A 157 -10.29 3.96 -4.70
CA ALA A 157 -8.99 4.41 -4.23
C ALA A 157 -8.79 5.93 -4.42
N ALA A 158 -9.22 6.48 -5.56
CA ALA A 158 -9.16 7.91 -5.84
C ALA A 158 -10.04 8.71 -4.87
N MET A 159 -11.29 8.31 -4.68
CA MET A 159 -12.21 8.97 -3.73
C MET A 159 -11.66 8.99 -2.30
N LEU A 160 -10.95 7.93 -1.91
CA LEU A 160 -10.41 7.79 -0.55
C LEU A 160 -9.24 8.73 -0.27
N ALA A 161 -8.36 8.99 -1.22
CA ALA A 161 -7.07 9.56 -0.87
C ALA A 161 -6.56 10.69 -1.79
N ASP A 162 -6.97 10.80 -3.07
CA ASP A 162 -6.24 11.63 -4.02
C ASP A 162 -6.21 13.12 -3.65
N PHE A 163 -7.35 13.68 -3.26
CA PHE A 163 -7.41 15.09 -2.89
C PHE A 163 -6.70 15.37 -1.55
N ASP A 164 -6.80 14.46 -0.58
CA ASP A 164 -6.08 14.59 0.69
C ASP A 164 -4.58 14.40 0.51
N ARG A 165 -4.17 13.49 -0.38
CA ARG A 165 -2.77 13.33 -0.77
C ARG A 165 -2.20 14.59 -1.41
N LEU A 166 -2.94 15.24 -2.30
CA LEU A 166 -2.54 16.52 -2.90
C LEU A 166 -2.32 17.59 -1.82
N ARG A 167 -3.23 17.72 -0.85
CA ARG A 167 -3.05 18.62 0.29
C ARG A 167 -1.77 18.28 1.08
N GLY A 168 -1.54 17.00 1.38
CA GLY A 168 -0.34 16.56 2.10
C GLY A 168 0.94 16.86 1.33
N LEU A 169 0.97 16.67 0.01
CA LEU A 169 2.11 17.01 -0.85
C LEU A 169 2.44 18.49 -0.82
N MET A 170 1.43 19.35 -0.72
CA MET A 170 1.57 20.81 -0.63
C MET A 170 1.81 21.32 0.80
N ASN A 171 2.00 20.46 1.79
CA ASN A 171 2.08 20.81 3.21
C ASN A 171 0.88 21.62 3.71
N LEU A 172 -0.26 21.50 3.07
CA LEU A 172 -1.49 22.08 3.58
C LEU A 172 -1.97 21.23 4.75
N GLN A 173 -1.86 21.76 5.94
CA GLN A 173 -2.30 21.09 7.15
C GLN A 173 -3.79 20.84 7.09
N THR A 174 -4.15 19.59 7.14
CA THR A 174 -5.52 19.15 7.31
C THR A 174 -5.48 17.88 8.15
N ASP A 175 -6.53 17.65 8.88
CA ASP A 175 -6.76 16.39 9.56
C ASP A 175 -7.06 15.31 8.49
N LEU A 176 -5.98 14.86 7.81
CA LEU A 176 -6.06 13.96 6.65
C LEU A 176 -6.70 12.62 7.00
N LEU A 177 -6.73 12.27 8.29
CA LEU A 177 -7.17 10.97 8.79
C LEU A 177 -8.57 10.99 9.42
N LYS A 178 -9.40 12.02 9.18
CA LYS A 178 -10.79 12.00 9.66
C LYS A 178 -11.49 10.72 9.23
N SER A 179 -11.82 9.87 10.19
CA SER A 179 -12.44 8.56 9.96
C SER A 179 -13.83 8.65 9.30
N ALA A 180 -14.56 9.73 9.55
CA ALA A 180 -15.86 9.99 8.94
C ALA A 180 -15.81 9.98 7.40
N LYS A 181 -14.66 10.32 6.77
CA LYS A 181 -14.54 10.33 5.32
C LYS A 181 -14.54 8.93 4.72
N SER A 182 -13.91 7.95 5.38
CA SER A 182 -13.93 6.56 4.89
C SER A 182 -15.37 6.04 4.80
N ALA A 183 -16.18 6.25 5.83
CA ALA A 183 -17.57 5.82 5.85
C ALA A 183 -18.39 6.52 4.76
N GLN A 184 -18.24 7.85 4.60
CA GLN A 184 -18.94 8.61 3.57
C GLN A 184 -18.60 8.13 2.16
N VAL A 185 -17.30 7.86 1.88
CA VAL A 185 -16.84 7.36 0.58
C VAL A 185 -17.37 5.95 0.33
N VAL A 186 -17.28 5.04 1.31
CA VAL A 186 -17.78 3.68 1.19
C VAL A 186 -19.29 3.67 0.95
N ASP A 187 -20.05 4.46 1.70
CA ASP A 187 -21.51 4.54 1.53
C ASP A 187 -21.90 5.16 0.17
N CYS A 188 -21.12 6.12 -0.35
CA CYS A 188 -21.30 6.67 -1.69
C CYS A 188 -21.00 5.61 -2.76
N PHE A 189 -19.88 4.91 -2.62
CA PHE A 189 -19.48 3.81 -3.51
C PHE A 189 -20.55 2.70 -3.55
N LEU A 190 -21.03 2.25 -2.40
CA LEU A 190 -22.04 1.21 -2.32
C LEU A 190 -23.38 1.63 -2.94
N ARG A 191 -23.77 2.89 -2.87
CA ARG A 191 -24.95 3.38 -3.59
C ARG A 191 -24.72 3.35 -5.11
N ALA A 192 -23.54 3.70 -5.59
CA ALA A 192 -23.20 3.67 -7.01
C ALA A 192 -23.16 2.25 -7.58
N PHE A 193 -22.75 1.26 -6.77
CA PHE A 193 -22.61 -0.14 -7.14
C PHE A 193 -23.65 -1.05 -6.47
N ALA A 194 -24.78 -0.49 -6.02
CA ALA A 194 -25.86 -1.28 -5.46
C ALA A 194 -26.32 -2.37 -6.47
N PRO A 195 -26.65 -3.58 -6.00
CA PRO A 195 -27.24 -4.61 -6.86
C PRO A 195 -28.45 -4.05 -7.61
N GLU A 196 -28.58 -4.40 -8.87
CA GLU A 196 -29.80 -4.09 -9.61
C GLU A 196 -30.96 -4.81 -8.90
N LYS A 197 -31.98 -4.06 -8.53
CA LYS A 197 -33.23 -4.67 -8.07
C LYS A 197 -33.80 -5.40 -9.26
N ASP A 198 -34.09 -6.70 -9.12
CA ASP A 198 -34.86 -7.41 -10.13
C ASP A 198 -36.09 -6.56 -10.47
N LYS A 199 -36.15 -6.08 -11.72
CA LYS A 199 -37.38 -5.45 -12.21
C LYS A 199 -38.45 -6.55 -12.25
N PRO A 200 -39.58 -6.33 -11.62
CA PRO A 200 -40.70 -7.27 -11.68
C PRO A 200 -41.18 -7.51 -13.12
#